data_4a8f9bc36817a06d7e37d8ec92ed7d8c
#
_entry.id   4a8f9bc36817a06d7e37d8ec92ed7d8c
#
_cell.length_a   1.000
_cell.length_b   1.000
_cell.length_c   1.000
_cell.angle_alpha   90.00
_cell.angle_beta   90.00
_cell.angle_gamma   90.00
#
_symmetry.space_group_name_H-M   'P 1'
#
loop_
_entity.id
_entity.type
_entity.pdbx_description
1 polymer ?
#
loop_
_entity_poly.entity_id
_entity_poly.type
_entity_poly.pdbx_seq_one_letter_code
_entity_poly.pdbx_strand_id
1 'polypeptide(L)'
;MLDAKFLRTELEDLGFEIRSMDRTGVEIRATNTEAMRLNLRLRTAFHVLQRFGDVYCKDADDLYKETVALPWERVIDPNGFISVTSSVKNDTITNSMFPNMRLKDAICDRMTKVAGKRPDSGASVDKAVVH
;
A
#
# COMPACT_ATOMS: atom_id res chain seq x y z
N MET A 1 16.71 9.37 11.57
CA MET A 1 16.00 8.26 10.90
C MET A 1 16.37 6.94 11.56
N LEU A 2 15.39 6.16 11.98
CA LEU A 2 15.65 4.85 12.59
C LEU A 2 16.13 3.87 11.52
N ASP A 3 17.15 3.10 11.86
CA ASP A 3 17.68 2.05 11.00
C ASP A 3 16.74 0.84 11.04
N ALA A 4 16.52 0.21 9.89
CA ALA A 4 15.71 -1.00 9.77
C ALA A 4 16.23 -2.17 10.64
N LYS A 5 17.48 -2.13 11.08
CA LYS A 5 18.05 -3.10 12.02
C LYS A 5 17.33 -3.12 13.37
N PHE A 6 16.95 -1.95 13.89
CA PHE A 6 16.19 -1.86 15.15
C PHE A 6 14.78 -2.45 14.98
N LEU A 7 14.15 -2.18 13.86
CA LEU A 7 12.84 -2.75 13.53
C LEU A 7 12.92 -4.27 13.40
N ARG A 8 13.96 -4.78 12.75
CA ARG A 8 14.20 -6.22 12.65
C ARG A 8 14.30 -6.88 14.01
N THR A 9 15.13 -6.32 14.89
CA THR A 9 15.30 -6.84 16.24
C THR A 9 13.98 -6.85 17.01
N GLU A 10 13.21 -5.77 16.93
CA GLU A 10 11.91 -5.68 17.58
C GLU A 10 10.93 -6.74 17.06
N LEU A 11 10.89 -6.98 15.74
CA LEU A 11 10.04 -8.00 15.15
C LEU A 11 10.46 -9.43 15.53
N GLU A 12 11.76 -9.70 15.56
CA GLU A 12 12.29 -10.99 16.02
C GLU A 12 11.95 -11.24 17.50
N ASP A 13 12.06 -10.22 18.35
CA ASP A 13 11.71 -10.31 19.76
C ASP A 13 10.20 -10.58 19.96
N LEU A 14 9.36 -10.11 19.04
CA LEU A 14 7.93 -10.38 19.03
C LEU A 14 7.56 -11.74 18.43
N GLY A 15 8.55 -12.50 17.95
CA GLY A 15 8.38 -13.85 17.44
C GLY A 15 8.10 -13.96 15.94
N PHE A 16 8.34 -12.89 15.17
CA PHE A 16 8.15 -12.92 13.72
C PHE A 16 9.40 -13.34 12.99
N GLU A 17 9.22 -14.14 11.95
CA GLU A 17 10.27 -14.50 11.02
C GLU A 17 10.42 -13.43 9.95
N ILE A 18 11.66 -12.97 9.74
CA ILE A 18 11.96 -11.95 8.74
C ILE A 18 12.08 -12.59 7.36
N ARG A 19 11.27 -12.14 6.41
CA ARG A 19 11.34 -12.61 5.02
C ARG A 19 12.37 -11.85 4.20
N SER A 20 12.38 -10.54 4.32
CA SER A 20 13.38 -9.70 3.66
C SER A 20 13.54 -8.39 4.40
N MET A 21 14.65 -7.72 4.18
CA MET A 21 14.95 -6.43 4.79
C MET A 21 15.73 -5.58 3.80
N ASP A 22 15.37 -4.30 3.71
CA ASP A 22 16.16 -3.28 3.03
C ASP A 22 16.44 -2.09 3.97
N ARG A 23 16.95 -0.99 3.41
CA ARG A 23 17.26 0.20 4.21
C ARG A 23 16.02 0.89 4.78
N THR A 24 14.87 0.68 4.18
CA THR A 24 13.65 1.43 4.48
C THR A 24 12.61 0.61 5.22
N GLY A 25 12.75 -0.70 5.27
CA GLY A 25 11.75 -1.53 5.92
C GLY A 25 12.10 -3.00 6.02
N VAL A 26 11.23 -3.70 6.69
CA VAL A 26 11.33 -5.14 6.92
C VAL A 26 10.02 -5.79 6.48
N GLU A 27 10.14 -6.87 5.72
CA GLU A 27 8.99 -7.66 5.28
C GLU A 27 8.88 -8.92 6.13
N ILE A 28 7.69 -9.16 6.65
CA ILE A 28 7.35 -10.36 7.41
C ILE A 28 6.08 -11.01 6.87
N ARG A 29 5.84 -12.23 7.29
CA ARG A 29 4.58 -12.90 7.07
C ARG A 29 3.72 -12.78 8.33
N ALA A 30 2.52 -12.22 8.18
CA ALA A 30 1.61 -12.01 9.30
C ALA A 30 0.15 -12.12 8.85
N THR A 31 -0.73 -12.45 9.78
CA THR A 31 -2.18 -12.36 9.58
C THR A 31 -2.63 -10.91 9.72
N ASN A 32 -3.85 -10.60 9.28
CA ASN A 32 -4.44 -9.26 9.46
C ASN A 32 -4.53 -8.87 10.95
N THR A 33 -4.88 -9.81 11.81
CA THR A 33 -4.94 -9.59 13.26
C THR A 33 -3.57 -9.27 13.84
N GLU A 34 -2.53 -9.99 13.41
CA GLU A 34 -1.15 -9.71 13.80
C GLU A 34 -0.68 -8.34 13.31
N ALA A 35 -1.03 -7.96 12.07
CA ALA A 35 -0.72 -6.65 11.54
C ALA A 35 -1.37 -5.52 12.35
N MET A 36 -2.61 -5.69 12.77
CA MET A 36 -3.28 -4.74 13.66
C MET A 36 -2.58 -4.61 15.01
N ARG A 37 -2.14 -5.73 15.60
CA ARG A 37 -1.38 -5.74 16.86
C ARG A 37 -0.03 -5.05 16.69
N LEU A 38 0.63 -5.22 15.55
CA LEU A 38 1.89 -4.54 15.26
C LEU A 38 1.74 -3.02 15.22
N ASN A 39 0.62 -2.50 14.70
CA ASN A 39 0.33 -1.07 14.76
C ASN A 39 0.32 -0.51 16.18
N LEU A 40 -0.08 -1.33 17.17
CA LEU A 40 -0.14 -0.93 18.58
C LEU A 40 1.18 -1.13 19.33
N ARG A 41 2.01 -2.06 18.89
CA ARG A 41 3.20 -2.51 19.63
C ARG A 41 4.52 -1.99 19.11
N LEU A 42 4.64 -1.81 17.79
CA LEU A 42 5.91 -1.37 17.18
C LEU A 42 6.27 0.04 17.57
N ARG A 43 7.52 0.23 17.99
CA ARG A 43 8.09 1.52 18.37
C ARG A 43 9.07 2.06 17.35
N THR A 44 9.60 1.20 16.49
CA THR A 44 10.65 1.53 15.52
C THR A 44 10.15 1.61 14.09
N ALA A 45 8.85 1.42 13.86
CA ALA A 45 8.22 1.55 12.55
C ALA A 45 7.30 2.77 12.51
N PHE A 46 7.32 3.48 11.38
CA PHE A 46 6.38 4.58 11.12
C PHE A 46 5.06 4.08 10.55
N HIS A 47 5.11 3.02 9.76
CA HIS A 47 3.93 2.45 9.08
C HIS A 47 3.99 0.93 9.09
N VAL A 48 2.82 0.33 9.24
CA VAL A 48 2.61 -1.10 8.97
C VAL A 48 1.74 -1.18 7.71
N LEU A 49 2.28 -1.75 6.64
CA LEU A 49 1.64 -1.84 5.34
C LEU A 49 1.38 -3.30 4.97
N GLN A 50 0.23 -3.55 4.40
CA GLN A 50 -0.06 -4.84 3.78
C GLN A 50 0.37 -4.81 2.32
N ARG A 51 1.27 -5.73 1.94
CA ARG A 51 1.62 -5.91 0.54
C ARG A 51 0.43 -6.53 -0.18
N PHE A 52 -0.13 -5.80 -1.11
CA PHE A 52 -1.32 -6.21 -1.83
C PHE A 52 -0.98 -6.86 -3.17
N GLY A 53 0.01 -6.36 -3.87
CA GLY A 53 0.45 -6.92 -5.12
C GLY A 53 1.68 -6.22 -5.68
N ASP A 54 2.31 -6.88 -6.63
CA ASP A 54 3.40 -6.33 -7.42
C ASP A 54 3.00 -6.34 -8.88
N VAL A 55 3.28 -5.25 -9.56
CA VAL A 55 3.01 -5.12 -10.98
C VAL A 55 4.25 -4.63 -11.70
N TYR A 56 4.45 -5.13 -12.91
CA TYR A 56 5.50 -4.64 -13.78
C TYR A 56 4.94 -3.60 -14.72
N CYS A 57 5.52 -2.42 -14.71
CA CYS A 57 5.10 -1.33 -15.59
C CYS A 57 6.30 -0.53 -16.11
N LYS A 58 6.23 -0.07 -17.36
CA LYS A 58 7.24 0.78 -17.98
C LYS A 58 6.88 2.26 -17.87
N ASP A 59 5.59 2.57 -17.92
CA ASP A 59 5.06 3.92 -17.92
C ASP A 59 3.72 3.97 -17.14
N ALA A 60 3.11 5.14 -17.13
CA ALA A 60 1.86 5.36 -16.40
C ALA A 60 0.67 4.59 -17.00
N ASP A 61 0.67 4.34 -18.30
CA ASP A 61 -0.40 3.58 -18.95
C ASP A 61 -0.31 2.09 -18.60
N ASP A 62 0.89 1.52 -18.57
CA ASP A 62 1.11 0.17 -18.07
C ASP A 62 0.73 0.07 -16.58
N LEU A 63 1.08 1.04 -15.78
CA LEU A 63 0.70 1.11 -14.38
C LEU A 63 -0.82 1.05 -14.22
N TYR A 64 -1.56 1.80 -15.01
CA TYR A 64 -3.02 1.77 -15.02
C TYR A 64 -3.55 0.38 -15.37
N LYS A 65 -3.09 -0.21 -16.47
CA LYS A 65 -3.55 -1.52 -16.95
C LYS A 65 -3.31 -2.62 -15.91
N GLU A 66 -2.12 -2.66 -15.35
CA GLU A 66 -1.74 -3.67 -14.37
C GLU A 66 -2.48 -3.47 -13.05
N THR A 67 -2.68 -2.23 -12.65
CA THR A 67 -3.39 -1.89 -11.40
C THR A 67 -4.88 -2.21 -11.49
N VAL A 68 -5.52 -1.92 -12.61
CA VAL A 68 -6.96 -2.20 -12.77
C VAL A 68 -7.28 -3.70 -12.74
N ALA A 69 -6.30 -4.53 -13.04
CA ALA A 69 -6.43 -5.99 -12.97
C ALA A 69 -6.41 -6.55 -11.55
N LEU A 70 -5.93 -5.78 -10.56
CA LEU A 70 -5.88 -6.22 -9.18
C LEU A 70 -7.26 -6.22 -8.51
N PRO A 71 -7.53 -7.16 -7.60
CA PRO A 71 -8.84 -7.31 -6.96
C PRO A 71 -9.06 -6.32 -5.81
N TRP A 72 -9.12 -5.04 -6.11
CA TRP A 72 -9.29 -3.95 -5.13
C TRP A 72 -10.56 -4.06 -4.30
N GLU A 73 -11.61 -4.65 -4.85
CA GLU A 73 -12.89 -4.90 -4.18
C GLU A 73 -12.78 -5.76 -2.92
N ARG A 74 -11.66 -6.49 -2.76
CA ARG A 74 -11.40 -7.32 -1.58
C ARG A 74 -10.90 -6.51 -0.38
N VAL A 75 -10.35 -5.34 -0.61
CA VAL A 75 -9.67 -4.54 0.43
C VAL A 75 -10.24 -3.14 0.57
N ILE A 76 -11.00 -2.65 -0.40
CA ILE A 76 -11.57 -1.30 -0.39
C ILE A 76 -13.10 -1.39 -0.34
N ASP A 77 -13.70 -0.64 0.59
CA ASP A 77 -15.14 -0.46 0.66
C ASP A 77 -15.61 0.52 -0.43
N PRO A 78 -16.54 0.12 -1.34
CA PRO A 78 -17.05 1.01 -2.36
C PRO A 78 -17.80 2.24 -1.80
N ASN A 79 -18.27 2.17 -0.57
CA ASN A 79 -18.92 3.28 0.12
C ASN A 79 -17.96 4.14 0.93
N GLY A 80 -16.68 3.76 0.98
CA GLY A 80 -15.67 4.44 1.74
C GLY A 80 -14.89 5.48 0.95
N PHE A 81 -13.79 5.93 1.53
CA PHE A 81 -12.87 6.89 0.92
C PHE A 81 -11.54 6.23 0.61
N ILE A 82 -10.86 6.69 -0.43
CA ILE A 82 -9.51 6.26 -0.75
C ILE A 82 -8.55 7.45 -0.85
N SER A 83 -7.30 7.18 -0.56
CA SER A 83 -6.18 8.10 -0.74
C SER A 83 -5.00 7.33 -1.29
N VAL A 84 -4.30 7.89 -2.24
CA VAL A 84 -3.12 7.27 -2.84
C VAL A 84 -1.90 8.14 -2.58
N THR A 85 -0.87 7.52 -2.04
CA THR A 85 0.45 8.12 -1.88
C THR A 85 1.49 7.23 -2.52
N SER A 86 2.57 7.77 -3.02
CA SER A 86 3.63 6.98 -3.61
C SER A 86 5.00 7.58 -3.39
N SER A 87 5.99 6.70 -3.42
CA SER A 87 7.40 7.06 -3.56
C SER A 87 7.88 6.53 -4.91
N VAL A 88 8.38 7.41 -5.75
CA VAL A 88 8.75 7.07 -7.13
C VAL A 88 10.25 7.22 -7.33
N LYS A 89 10.86 6.18 -7.88
CA LYS A 89 12.24 6.19 -8.35
C LYS A 89 12.28 5.52 -9.71
N ASN A 90 12.15 6.32 -10.78
CA ASN A 90 12.06 5.81 -12.14
C ASN A 90 12.54 6.90 -13.12
N ASP A 91 13.18 6.47 -14.21
CA ASP A 91 13.69 7.37 -15.24
C ASP A 91 12.58 7.98 -16.10
N THR A 92 11.46 7.26 -16.24
CA THR A 92 10.31 7.69 -17.06
C THR A 92 9.27 8.47 -16.24
N ILE A 93 9.06 8.06 -14.98
CA ILE A 93 8.11 8.68 -14.07
C ILE A 93 8.91 9.49 -13.05
N THR A 94 9.00 10.79 -13.26
CA THR A 94 9.80 11.70 -12.41
C THR A 94 8.98 12.43 -11.35
N ASN A 95 7.65 12.44 -11.49
CA ASN A 95 6.73 13.15 -10.60
C ASN A 95 5.72 12.14 -10.01
N SER A 96 5.63 12.08 -8.69
CA SER A 96 4.72 11.15 -7.98
C SER A 96 3.24 11.52 -8.11
N MET A 97 2.90 12.75 -8.44
CA MET A 97 1.51 13.20 -8.56
C MET A 97 0.79 12.51 -9.73
N PHE A 98 1.44 12.38 -10.88
CA PHE A 98 0.86 11.76 -12.07
C PHE A 98 0.60 10.26 -11.87
N PRO A 99 1.55 9.43 -11.40
CA PRO A 99 1.25 8.04 -11.08
C PRO A 99 0.21 7.88 -9.98
N ASN A 100 0.17 8.75 -8.98
CA ASN A 100 -0.88 8.71 -7.95
C ASN A 100 -2.27 8.89 -8.56
N MET A 101 -2.43 9.83 -9.48
CA MET A 101 -3.70 10.05 -10.19
C MET A 101 -4.09 8.85 -11.05
N ARG A 102 -3.14 8.27 -11.79
CA ARG A 102 -3.39 7.08 -12.63
C ARG A 102 -3.74 5.87 -11.79
N LEU A 103 -3.06 5.67 -10.68
CA LEU A 103 -3.35 4.58 -9.75
C LEU A 103 -4.75 4.73 -9.15
N LYS A 104 -5.10 5.93 -8.73
CA LYS A 104 -6.43 6.24 -8.20
C LYS A 104 -7.51 6.02 -9.25
N ASP A 105 -7.30 6.45 -10.48
CA ASP A 105 -8.23 6.22 -11.58
C ASP A 105 -8.43 4.73 -11.85
N ALA A 106 -7.35 3.95 -11.86
CA ALA A 106 -7.42 2.51 -12.04
C ALA A 106 -8.24 1.82 -10.94
N ILE A 107 -8.01 2.19 -9.69
CA ILE A 107 -8.74 1.65 -8.54
C ILE A 107 -10.22 2.03 -8.64
N CYS A 108 -10.53 3.28 -8.92
CA CYS A 108 -11.90 3.77 -9.04
C CYS A 108 -12.64 3.12 -10.21
N ASP A 109 -11.99 2.95 -11.35
CA ASP A 109 -12.57 2.27 -12.52
C ASP A 109 -12.84 0.80 -12.23
N ARG A 110 -11.91 0.12 -11.58
CA ARG A 110 -12.11 -1.27 -11.13
C ARG A 110 -13.31 -1.39 -10.17
N MET A 111 -13.38 -0.52 -9.18
CA MET A 111 -14.46 -0.53 -8.20
C MET A 111 -15.82 -0.22 -8.86
N THR A 112 -15.87 0.71 -9.78
CA THR A 112 -17.08 1.03 -10.54
C THR A 112 -17.55 -0.17 -11.36
N LYS A 113 -16.61 -0.88 -12.00
CA LYS A 113 -16.92 -2.04 -12.84
C LYS A 113 -17.41 -3.24 -12.03
N VAL A 114 -16.79 -3.52 -10.89
CA VAL A 114 -17.05 -4.73 -10.11
C VAL A 114 -18.12 -4.51 -9.04
N ALA A 115 -18.08 -3.38 -8.34
CA ALA A 115 -18.99 -3.08 -7.24
C ALA A 115 -20.10 -2.08 -7.61
N GLY A 116 -20.08 -1.53 -8.81
CA GLY A 116 -21.08 -0.57 -9.30
C GLY A 116 -21.00 0.81 -8.67
N LYS A 117 -19.99 1.09 -7.83
CA LYS A 117 -19.81 2.37 -7.15
C LYS A 117 -18.35 2.75 -7.08
N ARG A 118 -18.08 4.03 -7.31
CA ARG A 118 -16.75 4.63 -7.16
C ARG A 118 -16.54 5.06 -5.71
N PRO A 119 -15.43 4.68 -5.06
CA PRO A 119 -15.07 5.21 -3.76
C PRO A 119 -14.81 6.72 -3.83
N ASP A 120 -15.21 7.44 -2.79
CA ASP A 120 -14.97 8.86 -2.70
C ASP A 120 -13.51 9.15 -2.36
N SER A 121 -13.04 10.33 -2.72
CA SER A 121 -11.76 10.85 -2.28
C SER A 121 -11.97 12.10 -1.44
N GLY A 122 -11.20 12.24 -0.36
CA GLY A 122 -11.35 13.40 0.49
C GLY A 122 -10.61 13.27 1.83
N ALA A 123 -10.94 14.19 2.73
CA ALA A 123 -10.26 14.36 4.01
C ALA A 123 -10.82 13.49 5.14
N SER A 124 -11.59 12.43 4.83
CA SER A 124 -12.08 11.52 5.86
C SER A 124 -10.93 10.85 6.61
N VAL A 125 -11.10 10.71 7.93
CA VAL A 125 -10.17 9.93 8.76
C VAL A 125 -10.31 8.43 8.51
N ASP A 126 -11.50 7.98 8.12
CA ASP A 126 -11.79 6.58 7.76
C ASP A 126 -11.61 6.38 6.25
N LYS A 127 -10.37 6.25 5.83
CA LYS A 127 -10.06 6.04 4.41
C LYS A 127 -9.05 4.90 4.24
N ALA A 128 -9.19 4.18 3.16
CA ALA A 128 -8.14 3.26 2.72
C ALA A 128 -6.99 4.08 2.12
N VAL A 129 -5.79 3.86 2.63
CA VAL A 129 -4.58 4.50 2.10
C VAL A 129 -3.81 3.46 1.30
N VAL A 130 -3.64 3.74 0.01
CA VAL A 130 -2.81 2.92 -0.89
C VAL A 130 -1.45 3.59 -1.01
N HIS A 131 -0.40 2.85 -0.70
CA HIS A 131 0.98 3.32 -0.71
C HIS A 131 1.80 2.57 -1.75
#